data_7adc5a4f891fd51686008ab17c580b60
#
_entry.id   7adc5a4f891fd51686008ab17c580b60
#
_cell.length_a   1.000
_cell.length_b   1.000
_cell.length_c   1.000
_cell.angle_alpha   90.00
_cell.angle_beta   90.00
_cell.angle_gamma   90.00
#
_symmetry.space_group_name_H-M   'P 1'
#
loop_
_entity.id
_entity.type
_entity.pdbx_description
1 polymer ?
#
loop_
_entity_poly.entity_id
_entity_poly.type
_entity_poly.pdbx_seq_one_letter_code
_entity_poly.pdbx_strand_id
1 'polypeptide(L)'
;MVANWLRLIATGTLLLASMAIGGCSTMKVEDFAGKQPILKPEVYFLGETRGWGMFHDRFGRLRRQFVVDMVGEMQGDAFVLTEDFVYDDGEKERRVWRLDPSADGAYQGTAGDVVGTVQGRAAGNAFNWKYRLDLKVGDGTWRVAFDDWMFLQSDGIVLNRATVTRWGVEIGTLTATFRKSVPDVAGMGEPAVRPRALAQAAE
;
A
#
# COMPACT_ATOMS: atom_id res chain seq x y z
N MET A 1 52.41 16.10 -29.48
CA MET A 1 51.17 16.80 -29.12
C MET A 1 49.92 15.91 -29.06
N VAL A 2 49.84 14.83 -29.81
CA VAL A 2 48.66 13.92 -29.87
C VAL A 2 48.48 13.07 -28.58
N ALA A 3 49.57 12.70 -27.88
CA ALA A 3 49.55 11.84 -26.71
C ALA A 3 48.94 12.49 -25.46
N ASN A 4 48.97 13.82 -25.35
CA ASN A 4 48.42 14.52 -24.19
C ASN A 4 46.89 14.71 -24.26
N TRP A 5 46.34 14.74 -25.47
CA TRP A 5 44.89 14.86 -25.67
C TRP A 5 44.16 13.56 -25.33
N LEU A 6 44.75 12.41 -25.64
CA LEU A 6 44.18 11.11 -25.28
C LEU A 6 44.14 10.87 -23.76
N ARG A 7 45.08 11.41 -23.01
CA ARG A 7 45.09 11.32 -21.52
C ARG A 7 44.03 12.21 -20.88
N LEU A 8 43.74 13.38 -21.46
CA LEU A 8 42.70 14.30 -20.97
C LEU A 8 41.28 13.76 -21.22
N ILE A 9 41.06 13.08 -22.35
CA ILE A 9 39.80 12.45 -22.67
C ILE A 9 39.53 11.24 -21.75
N ALA A 10 40.54 10.41 -21.49
CA ALA A 10 40.42 9.26 -20.62
C ALA A 10 40.13 9.63 -19.16
N THR A 11 40.73 10.69 -18.63
CA THR A 11 40.48 11.19 -17.29
C THR A 11 39.10 11.87 -17.17
N GLY A 12 38.63 12.57 -18.20
CA GLY A 12 37.29 13.18 -18.19
C GLY A 12 36.17 12.16 -18.23
N THR A 13 36.32 11.06 -18.96
CA THR A 13 35.31 9.98 -19.05
C THR A 13 35.24 9.17 -17.75
N LEU A 14 36.36 9.01 -17.04
CA LEU A 14 36.38 8.31 -15.77
C LEU A 14 35.70 9.11 -14.64
N LEU A 15 35.82 10.46 -14.66
CA LEU A 15 35.14 11.33 -13.69
C LEU A 15 33.61 11.40 -13.90
N LEU A 16 33.13 11.34 -15.14
CA LEU A 16 31.69 11.30 -15.43
C LEU A 16 31.04 9.96 -15.03
N ALA A 17 31.77 8.86 -15.13
CA ALA A 17 31.27 7.55 -14.72
C ALA A 17 31.11 7.41 -13.19
N SER A 18 31.81 8.23 -12.39
CA SER A 18 31.75 8.16 -10.92
C SER A 18 30.55 8.90 -10.32
N MET A 19 29.83 9.72 -11.07
CA MET A 19 28.64 10.46 -10.59
C MET A 19 27.32 9.72 -10.75
N ALA A 20 27.31 8.53 -11.36
CA ALA A 20 26.07 7.77 -11.62
C ALA A 20 25.70 6.76 -10.50
N ILE A 21 26.45 6.69 -9.39
CA ILE A 21 26.12 5.83 -8.25
C ILE A 21 25.50 6.67 -7.11
N GLY A 22 24.58 7.55 -7.48
CA GLY A 22 23.60 8.05 -6.54
C GLY A 22 22.57 6.94 -6.32
N GLY A 23 22.80 6.06 -5.33
CA GLY A 23 21.86 5.01 -4.99
C GLY A 23 20.51 5.62 -4.69
N CYS A 24 19.49 5.31 -5.49
CA CYS A 24 18.11 5.49 -5.10
C CYS A 24 17.90 4.66 -3.82
N SER A 25 17.98 5.30 -2.66
CA SER A 25 17.65 4.67 -1.40
C SER A 25 16.17 4.33 -1.45
N THR A 26 15.85 3.06 -1.66
CA THR A 26 14.48 2.58 -1.57
C THR A 26 14.04 2.76 -0.12
N MET A 27 12.88 3.36 0.11
CA MET A 27 12.25 3.52 1.43
C MET A 27 12.20 2.16 2.15
N LYS A 28 12.62 2.13 3.40
CA LYS A 28 12.59 0.95 4.26
C LYS A 28 11.61 1.18 5.41
N VAL A 29 10.98 0.12 5.89
CA VAL A 29 10.03 0.26 6.99
C VAL A 29 10.72 0.72 8.28
N GLU A 30 11.99 0.40 8.47
CA GLU A 30 12.82 0.83 9.59
C GLU A 30 13.02 2.35 9.65
N ASP A 31 12.90 3.05 8.53
CA ASP A 31 12.99 4.53 8.45
C ASP A 31 11.88 5.21 9.28
N PHE A 32 10.83 4.45 9.62
CA PHE A 32 9.68 4.90 10.42
C PHE A 32 9.78 4.50 11.90
N ALA A 33 10.84 3.82 12.32
CA ALA A 33 11.05 3.46 13.72
C ALA A 33 10.92 4.71 14.64
N GLY A 34 10.12 4.59 15.70
CA GLY A 34 9.84 5.69 16.63
C GLY A 34 8.78 6.70 16.18
N LYS A 35 8.25 6.64 14.95
CA LYS A 35 7.10 7.43 14.52
C LYS A 35 5.82 6.99 15.23
N GLN A 36 4.94 7.95 15.51
CA GLN A 36 3.66 7.72 16.18
C GLN A 36 2.50 8.16 15.27
N PRO A 37 1.30 7.56 15.44
CA PRO A 37 0.96 6.41 16.30
C PRO A 37 1.53 5.10 15.77
N ILE A 38 1.73 4.09 16.61
CA ILE A 38 2.27 2.80 16.18
C ILE A 38 1.20 2.02 15.39
N LEU A 39 1.54 1.56 14.19
CA LEU A 39 0.69 0.70 13.37
C LEU A 39 1.08 -0.76 13.57
N LYS A 40 0.15 -1.53 14.13
CA LYS A 40 0.16 -2.99 14.14
C LYS A 40 -1.11 -3.47 13.48
N PRO A 41 -1.06 -4.20 12.36
CA PRO A 41 -2.24 -4.67 11.63
C PRO A 41 -3.28 -5.35 12.52
N GLU A 42 -2.85 -6.27 13.39
CA GLU A 42 -3.72 -7.01 14.29
C GLU A 42 -4.40 -6.15 15.37
N VAL A 43 -3.86 -4.97 15.64
CA VAL A 43 -4.46 -3.99 16.54
C VAL A 43 -5.37 -3.03 15.80
N TYR A 44 -4.88 -2.50 14.67
CA TYR A 44 -5.64 -1.51 13.91
C TYR A 44 -6.88 -2.14 13.26
N PHE A 45 -6.73 -3.28 12.57
CA PHE A 45 -7.84 -3.91 11.86
C PHE A 45 -8.69 -4.86 12.71
N LEU A 46 -8.42 -4.97 14.01
CA LEU A 46 -9.27 -5.77 14.92
C LEU A 46 -10.70 -5.19 14.97
N GLY A 47 -11.73 -6.05 14.76
CA GLY A 47 -13.12 -5.63 14.60
C GLY A 47 -13.38 -5.01 13.24
N GLU A 48 -14.36 -4.12 13.14
CA GLU A 48 -14.85 -3.58 11.88
C GLU A 48 -14.01 -2.40 11.41
N THR A 49 -13.70 -2.38 10.11
CA THR A 49 -12.99 -1.30 9.43
C THR A 49 -13.57 -1.17 8.02
N ARG A 50 -13.70 0.06 7.52
CA ARG A 50 -14.13 0.32 6.16
C ARG A 50 -13.04 1.04 5.38
N GLY A 51 -12.88 0.66 4.11
CA GLY A 51 -11.92 1.26 3.22
C GLY A 51 -12.53 1.69 1.89
N TRP A 52 -11.86 2.63 1.25
CA TRP A 52 -12.15 3.12 -0.09
C TRP A 52 -10.86 3.14 -0.87
N GLY A 53 -10.89 2.63 -2.09
CA GLY A 53 -9.68 2.57 -2.89
C GLY A 53 -9.92 2.72 -4.38
N MET A 54 -8.81 2.96 -5.07
CA MET A 54 -8.78 3.11 -6.50
C MET A 54 -7.49 2.57 -7.09
N PHE A 55 -7.58 2.02 -8.28
CA PHE A 55 -6.44 1.56 -9.06
C PHE A 55 -6.24 2.44 -10.29
N HIS A 56 -5.03 2.99 -10.42
CA HIS A 56 -4.59 3.72 -11.60
C HIS A 56 -3.57 2.88 -12.37
N ASP A 57 -3.69 2.85 -13.69
CA ASP A 57 -2.66 2.25 -14.52
C ASP A 57 -1.37 3.12 -14.52
N ARG A 58 -0.29 2.57 -15.07
CA ARG A 58 1.01 3.26 -15.13
C ARG A 58 1.00 4.60 -15.88
N PHE A 59 -0.08 4.91 -16.61
CA PHE A 59 -0.26 6.18 -17.31
C PHE A 59 -1.13 7.17 -16.50
N GLY A 60 -1.46 6.82 -15.25
CA GLY A 60 -2.28 7.63 -14.34
C GLY A 60 -3.79 7.59 -14.62
N ARG A 61 -4.26 6.69 -15.50
CA ARG A 61 -5.69 6.58 -15.80
C ARG A 61 -6.37 5.75 -14.71
N LEU A 62 -7.45 6.26 -14.15
CA LEU A 62 -8.32 5.50 -13.26
C LEU A 62 -8.93 4.31 -14.01
N ARG A 63 -8.76 3.12 -13.46
CA ARG A 63 -9.20 1.85 -14.05
C ARG A 63 -10.31 1.20 -13.26
N ARG A 64 -10.30 1.34 -11.92
CA ARG A 64 -11.27 0.70 -11.04
C ARG A 64 -11.31 1.42 -9.70
N GLN A 65 -12.49 1.50 -9.09
CA GLN A 65 -12.72 1.96 -7.73
C GLN A 65 -13.41 0.87 -6.92
N PHE A 66 -13.26 0.93 -5.61
CA PHE A 66 -13.92 -0.03 -4.71
C PHE A 66 -14.18 0.55 -3.33
N VAL A 67 -15.15 -0.04 -2.67
CA VAL A 67 -15.33 0.03 -1.22
C VAL A 67 -15.05 -1.36 -0.67
N VAL A 68 -14.42 -1.43 0.50
CA VAL A 68 -14.15 -2.68 1.19
C VAL A 68 -14.61 -2.60 2.64
N ASP A 69 -15.45 -3.53 3.05
CA ASP A 69 -15.79 -3.74 4.45
C ASP A 69 -14.92 -4.88 4.98
N MET A 70 -14.30 -4.64 6.14
CA MET A 70 -13.33 -5.55 6.72
C MET A 70 -13.70 -5.91 8.15
N VAL A 71 -13.50 -7.18 8.50
CA VAL A 71 -13.65 -7.68 9.87
C VAL A 71 -12.39 -8.44 10.24
N GLY A 72 -11.70 -7.94 11.28
CA GLY A 72 -10.50 -8.58 11.82
C GLY A 72 -10.76 -9.25 13.15
N GLU A 73 -10.20 -10.43 13.35
CA GLU A 73 -10.33 -11.20 14.58
C GLU A 73 -9.04 -11.96 14.91
N MET A 74 -8.80 -12.20 16.20
CA MET A 74 -7.74 -13.11 16.63
C MET A 74 -8.25 -14.54 16.67
N GLN A 75 -7.55 -15.46 16.03
CA GLN A 75 -7.80 -16.90 16.09
C GLN A 75 -6.56 -17.62 16.65
N GLY A 76 -6.53 -17.75 17.98
CA GLY A 76 -5.31 -18.12 18.70
C GLY A 76 -4.27 -17.00 18.57
N ASP A 77 -3.06 -17.35 18.12
CA ASP A 77 -1.98 -16.37 17.88
C ASP A 77 -2.01 -15.74 16.49
N ALA A 78 -2.87 -16.22 15.59
CA ALA A 78 -3.00 -15.67 14.25
C ALA A 78 -4.09 -14.58 14.19
N PHE A 79 -3.84 -13.56 13.40
CA PHE A 79 -4.81 -12.54 13.04
C PHE A 79 -5.47 -12.91 11.70
N VAL A 80 -6.80 -12.96 11.69
CA VAL A 80 -7.59 -13.23 10.48
C VAL A 80 -8.33 -11.95 10.09
N LEU A 81 -8.15 -11.51 8.85
CA LEU A 81 -8.82 -10.34 8.28
C LEU A 81 -9.66 -10.78 7.08
N THR A 82 -10.98 -10.65 7.21
CA THR A 82 -11.92 -10.85 6.11
C THR A 82 -12.19 -9.51 5.45
N GLU A 83 -12.05 -9.45 4.13
CA GLU A 83 -12.27 -8.28 3.29
C GLU A 83 -13.38 -8.58 2.29
N ASP A 84 -14.44 -7.78 2.30
CA ASP A 84 -15.55 -7.84 1.36
C ASP A 84 -15.52 -6.61 0.45
N PHE A 85 -15.08 -6.80 -0.79
CA PHE A 85 -14.98 -5.74 -1.80
C PHE A 85 -16.28 -5.60 -2.59
N VAL A 86 -16.63 -4.36 -2.89
CA VAL A 86 -17.63 -3.99 -3.90
C VAL A 86 -16.99 -2.99 -4.84
N TYR A 87 -16.87 -3.37 -6.09
CA TYR A 87 -16.27 -2.56 -7.13
C TYR A 87 -17.30 -1.66 -7.83
N ASP A 88 -16.84 -0.62 -8.51
CA ASP A 88 -17.68 0.36 -9.23
C ASP A 88 -18.43 -0.24 -10.44
N ASP A 89 -18.00 -1.39 -10.95
CA ASP A 89 -18.69 -2.20 -11.97
C ASP A 89 -19.72 -3.18 -11.37
N GLY A 90 -19.88 -3.20 -10.04
CA GLY A 90 -20.80 -4.07 -9.30
C GLY A 90 -20.23 -5.46 -8.98
N GLU A 91 -19.02 -5.78 -9.43
CA GLU A 91 -18.36 -7.03 -9.05
C GLU A 91 -18.11 -7.06 -7.53
N LYS A 92 -18.18 -8.24 -6.95
CA LYS A 92 -17.90 -8.48 -5.53
C LYS A 92 -16.81 -9.51 -5.38
N GLU A 93 -15.93 -9.29 -4.44
CA GLU A 93 -14.84 -10.21 -4.11
C GLU A 93 -14.73 -10.35 -2.59
N ARG A 94 -14.43 -11.55 -2.12
CA ARG A 94 -14.06 -11.78 -0.73
C ARG A 94 -12.65 -12.32 -0.66
N ARG A 95 -11.84 -11.72 0.21
CA ARG A 95 -10.50 -12.21 0.53
C ARG A 95 -10.38 -12.40 2.03
N VAL A 96 -9.75 -13.49 2.43
CA VAL A 96 -9.46 -13.78 3.83
C VAL A 96 -7.96 -13.94 4.00
N TRP A 97 -7.39 -13.02 4.75
CA TRP A 97 -6.00 -13.07 5.16
C TRP A 97 -5.87 -13.81 6.47
N ARG A 98 -4.84 -14.62 6.58
CA ARG A 98 -4.34 -15.13 7.85
C ARG A 98 -2.93 -14.62 8.03
N LEU A 99 -2.68 -13.86 9.08
CA LEU A 99 -1.39 -13.25 9.41
C LEU A 99 -0.90 -13.80 10.74
N ASP A 100 0.38 -14.14 10.78
CA ASP A 100 1.08 -14.59 11.97
C ASP A 100 2.06 -13.47 12.39
N PRO A 101 1.69 -12.62 13.38
CA PRO A 101 2.56 -11.55 13.87
C PRO A 101 3.71 -12.11 14.70
N SER A 102 4.88 -11.50 14.58
CA SER A 102 6.07 -11.81 15.39
C SER A 102 6.43 -10.62 16.30
N ALA A 103 7.04 -10.91 17.43
CA ALA A 103 7.38 -9.92 18.44
C ALA A 103 8.33 -8.80 17.93
N ASP A 104 9.14 -9.09 16.91
CA ASP A 104 10.07 -8.15 16.28
C ASP A 104 9.42 -7.26 15.21
N GLY A 105 8.10 -7.33 15.02
CA GLY A 105 7.35 -6.60 14.01
C GLY A 105 7.37 -7.23 12.62
N ALA A 106 7.86 -8.47 12.49
CA ALA A 106 7.74 -9.26 11.28
C ALA A 106 6.35 -9.93 11.21
N TYR A 107 5.86 -10.15 9.99
CA TYR A 107 4.59 -10.82 9.72
C TYR A 107 4.78 -11.82 8.60
N GLN A 108 4.17 -12.97 8.77
CA GLN A 108 3.96 -13.91 7.68
C GLN A 108 2.45 -14.09 7.46
N GLY A 109 2.04 -14.40 6.23
CA GLY A 109 0.62 -14.57 5.98
C GLY A 109 0.31 -15.28 4.69
N THR A 110 -0.97 -15.62 4.55
CA THR A 110 -1.54 -16.27 3.36
C THR A 110 -2.93 -15.71 3.08
N ALA A 111 -3.36 -15.80 1.82
CA ALA A 111 -4.76 -15.65 1.41
C ALA A 111 -5.03 -16.57 0.22
N GLY A 112 -6.31 -16.78 -0.14
CA GLY A 112 -6.70 -17.79 -1.12
C GLY A 112 -6.18 -17.56 -2.54
N ASP A 113 -6.01 -16.30 -2.93
CA ASP A 113 -5.52 -15.87 -4.25
C ASP A 113 -4.03 -15.47 -4.23
N VAL A 114 -3.39 -15.56 -3.05
CA VAL A 114 -1.97 -15.26 -2.87
C VAL A 114 -1.10 -16.45 -3.23
N VAL A 115 -0.03 -16.18 -3.94
CA VAL A 115 0.95 -17.18 -4.36
C VAL A 115 2.08 -17.28 -3.33
N GLY A 116 2.11 -18.37 -2.59
CA GLY A 116 3.09 -18.61 -1.53
C GLY A 116 2.75 -17.86 -0.24
N THR A 117 3.79 -17.50 0.52
CA THR A 117 3.67 -16.79 1.79
C THR A 117 3.96 -15.32 1.60
N VAL A 118 3.12 -14.48 2.18
CA VAL A 118 3.35 -13.02 2.27
C VAL A 118 4.37 -12.75 3.37
N GLN A 119 5.21 -11.75 3.15
CA GLN A 119 6.11 -11.23 4.17
C GLN A 119 5.81 -9.76 4.40
N GLY A 120 5.59 -9.39 5.66
CA GLY A 120 5.33 -8.03 6.09
C GLY A 120 6.24 -7.60 7.22
N ARG A 121 6.34 -6.29 7.41
CA ARG A 121 7.06 -5.70 8.53
C ARG A 121 6.43 -4.39 8.96
N ALA A 122 6.31 -4.20 10.28
CA ALA A 122 5.82 -2.97 10.89
C ALA A 122 6.93 -2.27 11.66
N ALA A 123 7.02 -0.94 11.53
CA ALA A 123 7.87 -0.11 12.38
C ALA A 123 7.25 1.29 12.51
N GLY A 124 7.13 1.77 13.75
CA GLY A 124 6.46 3.04 14.03
C GLY A 124 5.05 3.08 13.44
N ASN A 125 4.73 4.11 12.67
CA ASN A 125 3.43 4.28 12.05
C ASN A 125 3.29 3.62 10.66
N ALA A 126 4.28 2.85 10.23
CA ALA A 126 4.31 2.22 8.91
C ALA A 126 4.21 0.70 8.98
N PHE A 127 3.54 0.12 8.00
CA PHE A 127 3.54 -1.30 7.70
C PHE A 127 3.78 -1.48 6.21
N ASN A 128 4.71 -2.35 5.84
CA ASN A 128 4.96 -2.74 4.46
C ASN A 128 4.84 -4.24 4.33
N TRP A 129 4.14 -4.70 3.31
CA TRP A 129 4.13 -6.10 2.94
C TRP A 129 4.24 -6.30 1.43
N LYS A 130 4.82 -7.44 1.05
CA LYS A 130 5.06 -7.81 -0.33
C LYS A 130 4.46 -9.16 -0.61
N TYR A 131 3.67 -9.23 -1.68
CA TYR A 131 2.98 -10.45 -2.04
C TYR A 131 2.73 -10.55 -3.54
N ARG A 132 2.34 -11.73 -4.00
CA ARG A 132 1.93 -12.00 -5.37
C ARG A 132 0.51 -12.50 -5.39
N LEU A 133 -0.29 -11.98 -6.31
CA LEU A 133 -1.66 -12.41 -6.54
C LEU A 133 -1.82 -12.97 -7.94
N ASP A 134 -2.70 -13.93 -8.08
CA ASP A 134 -3.22 -14.40 -9.36
C ASP A 134 -4.57 -13.72 -9.62
N LEU A 135 -4.54 -12.57 -10.31
CA LEU A 135 -5.72 -11.76 -10.62
C LEU A 135 -6.43 -12.27 -11.87
N LYS A 136 -7.76 -12.33 -11.83
CA LYS A 136 -8.58 -12.51 -13.03
C LYS A 136 -8.57 -11.22 -13.86
N VAL A 137 -8.21 -11.32 -15.15
CA VAL A 137 -8.20 -10.18 -16.07
C VAL A 137 -8.79 -10.67 -17.40
N GLY A 138 -10.02 -10.28 -17.69
CA GLY A 138 -10.80 -10.87 -18.77
C GLY A 138 -10.94 -12.39 -18.61
N ASP A 139 -10.69 -13.14 -19.65
CA ASP A 139 -10.74 -14.62 -19.63
C ASP A 139 -9.43 -15.26 -19.12
N GLY A 140 -8.44 -14.45 -18.70
CA GLY A 140 -7.12 -14.93 -18.29
C GLY A 140 -6.81 -14.66 -16.82
N THR A 141 -5.64 -15.18 -16.40
CA THR A 141 -5.09 -14.93 -15.08
C THR A 141 -3.74 -14.24 -15.21
N TRP A 142 -3.55 -13.14 -14.47
CA TRP A 142 -2.31 -12.40 -14.41
C TRP A 142 -1.68 -12.54 -13.04
N ARG A 143 -0.48 -13.11 -12.99
CA ARG A 143 0.33 -13.05 -11.78
C ARG A 143 0.97 -11.70 -11.68
N VAL A 144 0.65 -10.97 -10.61
CA VAL A 144 1.17 -9.63 -10.31
C VAL A 144 1.82 -9.61 -8.92
N ALA A 145 2.77 -8.71 -8.72
CA ALA A 145 3.39 -8.50 -7.42
C ALA A 145 3.00 -7.12 -6.88
N PHE A 146 2.74 -7.08 -5.59
CA PHE A 146 2.42 -5.89 -4.82
C PHE A 146 3.58 -5.56 -3.88
N ASP A 147 3.97 -4.29 -3.85
CA ASP A 147 4.75 -3.66 -2.78
C ASP A 147 3.83 -2.66 -2.11
N ASP A 148 3.28 -3.05 -0.98
CA ASP A 148 2.13 -2.41 -0.35
C ASP A 148 2.55 -1.74 0.95
N TRP A 149 2.27 -0.45 1.05
CA TRP A 149 2.63 0.41 2.17
C TRP A 149 1.39 1.00 2.83
N MET A 150 1.35 0.91 4.14
CA MET A 150 0.30 1.50 4.97
C MET A 150 0.92 2.44 6.00
N PHE A 151 0.27 3.58 6.24
CA PHE A 151 0.73 4.61 7.17
C PHE A 151 -0.42 5.07 8.06
N LEU A 152 -0.33 4.78 9.36
CA LEU A 152 -1.31 5.25 10.33
C LEU A 152 -1.09 6.74 10.62
N GLN A 153 -2.15 7.53 10.47
CA GLN A 153 -2.16 8.94 10.74
C GLN A 153 -2.60 9.23 12.19
N SER A 154 -2.31 10.45 12.69
CA SER A 154 -2.62 10.87 14.06
C SER A 154 -4.11 10.89 14.40
N ASP A 155 -4.97 11.00 13.39
CA ASP A 155 -6.44 10.98 13.50
C ASP A 155 -7.05 9.57 13.35
N GLY A 156 -6.21 8.52 13.30
CA GLY A 156 -6.64 7.14 13.20
C GLY A 156 -6.98 6.66 11.77
N ILE A 157 -6.72 7.47 10.75
CA ILE A 157 -6.85 7.06 9.36
C ILE A 157 -5.59 6.30 8.93
N VAL A 158 -5.74 5.19 8.21
CA VAL A 158 -4.62 4.54 7.52
C VAL A 158 -4.66 4.92 6.04
N LEU A 159 -3.56 5.50 5.58
CA LEU A 159 -3.30 5.72 4.16
C LEU A 159 -2.55 4.54 3.59
N ASN A 160 -2.99 4.04 2.46
CA ASN A 160 -2.40 2.89 1.79
C ASN A 160 -2.02 3.24 0.35
N ARG A 161 -0.84 2.77 -0.05
CA ARG A 161 -0.38 2.84 -1.43
C ARG A 161 0.40 1.58 -1.78
N ALA A 162 -0.03 0.89 -2.82
CA ALA A 162 0.66 -0.28 -3.35
C ALA A 162 1.13 -0.03 -4.78
N THR A 163 2.39 -0.33 -5.05
CA THR A 163 2.91 -0.44 -6.42
C THR A 163 2.63 -1.84 -6.92
N VAL A 164 2.00 -1.93 -8.09
CA VAL A 164 1.66 -3.21 -8.73
C VAL A 164 2.55 -3.43 -9.94
N THR A 165 3.26 -4.56 -9.94
CA THR A 165 4.18 -4.92 -11.02
C THR A 165 3.80 -6.24 -11.65
N ARG A 166 4.12 -6.40 -12.95
CA ARG A 166 4.06 -7.66 -13.68
C ARG A 166 5.36 -7.86 -14.42
N TRP A 167 6.01 -9.01 -14.22
CA TRP A 167 7.34 -9.30 -14.80
C TRP A 167 8.40 -8.23 -14.48
N GLY A 168 8.30 -7.61 -13.29
CA GLY A 168 9.22 -6.56 -12.85
C GLY A 168 8.93 -5.16 -13.41
N VAL A 169 7.91 -5.01 -14.27
CA VAL A 169 7.48 -3.71 -14.82
C VAL A 169 6.27 -3.21 -14.07
N GLU A 170 6.27 -1.96 -13.62
CA GLU A 170 5.11 -1.32 -13.01
C GLU A 170 3.95 -1.26 -14.01
N ILE A 171 2.79 -1.76 -13.60
CA ILE A 171 1.55 -1.72 -14.38
C ILE A 171 0.53 -0.75 -13.80
N GLY A 172 0.69 -0.34 -12.54
CA GLY A 172 -0.17 0.63 -11.90
C GLY A 172 0.07 0.77 -10.41
N THR A 173 -0.76 1.62 -9.80
CA THR A 173 -0.73 1.93 -8.37
C THR A 173 -2.13 1.80 -7.80
N LEU A 174 -2.26 1.08 -6.69
CA LEU A 174 -3.45 1.08 -5.86
C LEU A 174 -3.25 2.11 -4.75
N THR A 175 -4.26 2.94 -4.52
CA THR A 175 -4.32 3.86 -3.37
C THR A 175 -5.61 3.57 -2.62
N ALA A 176 -5.52 3.45 -1.29
CA ALA A 176 -6.71 3.27 -0.46
C ALA A 176 -6.58 4.05 0.86
N THR A 177 -7.72 4.20 1.51
CA THR A 177 -7.82 4.81 2.84
C THR A 177 -8.70 3.93 3.69
N PHE A 178 -8.26 3.64 4.92
CA PHE A 178 -9.03 2.83 5.86
C PHE A 178 -9.37 3.64 7.10
N ARG A 179 -10.58 3.42 7.60
CA ARG A 179 -11.09 4.03 8.83
C ARG A 179 -11.82 2.98 9.66
N LYS A 180 -11.58 2.98 10.96
CA LYS A 180 -12.37 2.16 11.89
C LYS A 180 -13.84 2.51 11.76
N SER A 181 -14.69 1.50 11.64
CA SER A 181 -16.13 1.70 11.76
C SER A 181 -16.43 2.12 13.19
N VAL A 182 -16.99 3.31 13.34
CA VAL A 182 -17.58 3.70 14.64
C VAL A 182 -18.89 2.93 14.72
N PRO A 183 -19.18 2.17 15.81
CA PRO A 183 -20.49 1.59 15.99
C PRO A 183 -21.53 2.71 15.81
N ASP A 184 -22.51 2.45 14.97
CA ASP A 184 -23.59 3.40 14.72
C ASP A 184 -24.32 3.63 16.06
N VAL A 185 -23.97 4.72 16.76
CA VAL A 185 -24.71 5.17 17.92
C VAL A 185 -25.98 5.74 17.33
N ALA A 186 -27.01 4.91 17.22
CA ALA A 186 -28.28 5.25 16.64
C ALA A 186 -28.76 6.64 17.14
N GLY A 187 -28.65 7.64 16.28
CA GLY A 187 -29.17 8.99 16.54
C GLY A 187 -28.21 10.16 16.38
N MET A 188 -26.91 9.97 16.14
CA MET A 188 -26.02 11.07 15.77
C MET A 188 -25.81 11.03 14.25
N GLY A 189 -26.62 11.81 13.53
CA GLY A 189 -26.48 11.97 12.09
C GLY A 189 -25.04 12.27 11.72
N GLU A 190 -24.60 11.67 10.63
CA GLU A 190 -23.30 11.92 10.00
C GLU A 190 -23.04 13.43 9.97
N PRO A 191 -21.90 13.93 10.48
CA PRO A 191 -21.63 15.36 10.41
C PRO A 191 -21.62 15.74 8.94
N ALA A 192 -22.61 16.49 8.50
CA ALA A 192 -22.67 17.03 7.15
C ALA A 192 -21.36 17.80 6.91
N VAL A 193 -20.45 17.21 6.14
CA VAL A 193 -19.29 17.92 5.61
C VAL A 193 -19.89 19.02 4.72
N ARG A 194 -20.06 20.21 5.29
CA ARG A 194 -20.41 21.40 4.49
C ARG A 194 -19.22 21.66 3.58
N PRO A 195 -19.38 21.61 2.25
CA PRO A 195 -18.34 22.05 1.37
C PRO A 195 -18.07 23.52 1.70
N ARG A 196 -16.88 23.79 2.24
CA ARG A 196 -16.43 25.16 2.39
C ARG A 196 -16.28 25.69 0.98
N ALA A 197 -17.20 26.58 0.61
CA ALA A 197 -17.22 27.21 -0.69
C ALA A 197 -15.83 27.76 -1.00
N LEU A 198 -15.21 27.26 -2.07
CA LEU A 198 -14.13 27.93 -2.78
C LEU A 198 -14.73 29.13 -3.48
N ALA A 199 -15.02 30.17 -2.71
CA ALA A 199 -15.39 31.47 -3.23
C ALA A 199 -14.23 32.41 -2.93
N GLN A 200 -13.77 33.06 -4.01
CA GLN A 200 -12.91 34.24 -4.04
C GLN A 200 -11.40 34.00 -4.07
N ALA A 201 -10.90 33.73 -5.26
CA ALA A 201 -9.62 34.27 -5.75
C ALA A 201 -9.74 34.43 -7.27
N ALA A 202 -10.51 35.46 -7.68
CA ALA A 202 -10.49 36.05 -9.01
C ALA A 202 -10.87 37.53 -8.83
N GLU A 203 -9.88 38.33 -8.47
CA GLU A 203 -9.71 39.75 -8.81
C GLU A 203 -8.25 40.06 -8.91
#